data_60104718242b98dc94ca8ff3cde9b8da
#
_entry.id   60104718242b98dc94ca8ff3cde9b8da
#
_cell.length_a   1.000
_cell.length_b   1.000
_cell.length_c   1.000
_cell.angle_alpha   90.00
_cell.angle_beta   90.00
_cell.angle_gamma   90.00
#
_symmetry.space_group_name_H-M   'P 1'
#
loop_
_entity.id
_entity.type
_entity.pdbx_description
1 polymer ?
#
loop_
_entity_poly.entity_id
_entity_poly.type
_entity_poly.pdbx_seq_one_letter_code
_entity_poly.pdbx_strand_id
1 'polypeptide(L)'
;SPQVPAIHFSTGTDTLLDDIGRSGCQAVSIDWRTTLASAQSRLPDQVAIQGNLDPALMLAPWPVIDRAAGSLLLQARRRRGYTFNLGHGVLPDTDPAKLAKLVTLVHQRP
;
A
#
# COMPACT_ATOMS: atom_id res chain seq x y z
N SER A 1 15.04 18.57 -3.00
CA SER A 1 14.39 19.73 -3.60
C SER A 1 12.90 19.74 -3.29
N PRO A 2 12.34 20.88 -2.83
CA PRO A 2 10.91 20.95 -2.54
C PRO A 2 10.03 20.83 -3.79
N GLN A 3 10.62 20.94 -4.98
CA GLN A 3 9.89 20.84 -6.24
C GLN A 3 9.83 19.40 -6.78
N VAL A 4 10.56 18.48 -6.17
CA VAL A 4 10.57 17.08 -6.57
C VAL A 4 9.79 16.27 -5.54
N PRO A 5 8.67 15.63 -5.95
CA PRO A 5 7.93 14.79 -5.03
C PRO A 5 8.78 13.63 -4.54
N ALA A 6 8.63 13.28 -3.26
CA ALA A 6 9.38 12.21 -2.65
C ALA A 6 8.41 11.19 -2.03
N ILE A 7 8.69 9.92 -2.25
CA ILE A 7 7.98 8.81 -1.62
C ILE A 7 8.95 8.13 -0.66
N HIS A 8 8.59 8.12 0.63
CA HIS A 8 9.37 7.40 1.62
C HIS A 8 8.92 5.95 1.68
N PHE A 9 9.86 5.02 1.62
CA PHE A 9 9.59 3.61 1.85
C PHE A 9 10.66 2.99 2.73
N SER A 10 10.23 2.22 3.72
CA SER A 10 11.09 1.32 4.48
C SER A 10 10.21 0.27 5.14
N THR A 11 10.80 -0.86 5.52
CA THR A 11 10.09 -1.94 6.18
C THR A 11 10.21 -1.83 7.70
N GLY A 12 9.22 -2.39 8.41
CA GLY A 12 9.25 -2.39 9.87
C GLY A 12 9.13 -1.02 10.50
N THR A 13 8.43 -0.09 9.84
CA THR A 13 8.39 1.33 10.24
C THR A 13 7.13 1.72 11.01
N ASP A 14 6.33 0.76 11.45
CA ASP A 14 5.05 1.09 12.11
C ASP A 14 5.24 2.05 13.29
N THR A 15 6.26 1.84 14.12
CA THR A 15 6.52 2.69 15.28
C THR A 15 7.08 4.06 14.91
N LEU A 16 7.56 4.24 13.67
CA LEU A 16 8.18 5.49 13.19
C LEU A 16 7.25 6.28 12.27
N LEU A 17 6.04 5.81 12.06
CA LEU A 17 5.16 6.35 11.04
C LEU A 17 4.84 7.83 11.27
N ASP A 18 4.66 8.25 12.51
CA ASP A 18 4.40 9.65 12.83
C ASP A 18 5.57 10.54 12.44
N ASP A 19 6.80 10.09 12.73
CA ASP A 19 8.00 10.83 12.37
C ASP A 19 8.19 10.89 10.86
N ILE A 20 7.93 9.79 10.17
CA ILE A 20 8.00 9.73 8.71
C ILE A 20 7.01 10.73 8.09
N GLY A 21 5.79 10.80 8.64
CA GLY A 21 4.77 11.72 8.15
C GLY A 21 5.17 13.19 8.30
N ARG A 22 6.03 13.51 9.27
CA ARG A 22 6.53 14.86 9.49
C ARG A 22 7.80 15.17 8.72
N SER A 23 8.34 14.22 7.97
CA SER A 23 9.62 14.39 7.27
C SER A 23 9.55 15.32 6.06
N GLY A 24 8.34 15.67 5.61
CA GLY A 24 8.14 16.53 4.45
C GLY A 24 7.98 15.78 3.14
N CYS A 25 7.91 14.44 3.17
CA CYS A 25 7.64 13.67 1.95
C CYS A 25 6.19 13.87 1.50
N GLN A 26 5.93 13.68 0.21
CA GLN A 26 4.60 13.81 -0.38
C GLN A 26 3.79 12.54 -0.27
N ALA A 27 4.46 11.39 -0.15
CA ALA A 27 3.81 10.10 -0.02
C ALA A 27 4.63 9.18 0.87
N VAL A 28 3.95 8.26 1.54
CA VAL A 28 4.58 7.23 2.36
C VAL A 28 4.11 5.87 1.84
N SER A 29 5.08 5.01 1.50
CA SER A 29 4.79 3.62 1.17
C SER A 29 4.90 2.81 2.46
N ILE A 30 3.82 2.15 2.83
CA ILE A 30 3.77 1.37 4.08
C ILE A 30 3.90 -0.11 3.79
N ASP A 31 4.48 -0.84 4.73
CA ASP A 31 4.60 -2.29 4.58
C ASP A 31 3.31 -2.99 5.08
N TRP A 32 3.27 -4.32 4.89
CA TRP A 32 2.07 -5.10 5.20
C TRP A 32 1.82 -5.24 6.71
N ARG A 33 2.80 -4.91 7.55
CA ARG A 33 2.68 -5.02 9.01
C ARG A 33 1.87 -3.89 9.62
N THR A 34 1.74 -2.78 8.91
CA THR A 34 0.90 -1.65 9.33
C THR A 34 -0.42 -1.73 8.60
N THR A 35 -1.54 -1.65 9.33
CA THR A 35 -2.84 -1.61 8.64
C THR A 35 -3.03 -0.25 7.97
N LEU A 36 -3.77 -0.26 6.87
CA LEU A 36 -4.09 0.99 6.17
C LEU A 36 -4.88 1.94 7.08
N ALA A 37 -5.80 1.41 7.88
CA ALA A 37 -6.58 2.22 8.80
C ALA A 37 -5.69 2.92 9.83
N SER A 38 -4.71 2.21 10.40
CA SER A 38 -3.75 2.80 11.34
C SER A 38 -2.93 3.90 10.66
N ALA A 39 -2.42 3.63 9.45
CA ALA A 39 -1.64 4.61 8.72
C ALA A 39 -2.45 5.87 8.42
N GLN A 40 -3.71 5.70 8.00
CA GLN A 40 -4.59 6.84 7.71
C GLN A 40 -4.83 7.74 8.92
N SER A 41 -4.92 7.15 10.11
CA SER A 41 -5.16 7.93 11.34
C SER A 41 -3.91 8.64 11.84
N ARG A 42 -2.72 8.19 11.44
CA ARG A 42 -1.44 8.68 11.97
C ARG A 42 -0.71 9.62 11.01
N LEU A 43 -0.97 9.51 9.71
CA LEU A 43 -0.31 10.36 8.72
C LEU A 43 -1.15 11.61 8.43
N PRO A 44 -0.50 12.77 8.18
CA PRO A 44 -1.26 13.98 7.79
C PRO A 44 -2.11 13.74 6.56
N ASP A 45 -3.26 14.39 6.48
CA ASP A 45 -4.21 14.18 5.38
C ASP A 45 -3.64 14.49 4.00
N GLN A 46 -2.70 15.43 3.92
CA GLN A 46 -2.09 15.81 2.65
C GLN A 46 -1.02 14.83 2.17
N VAL A 47 -0.58 13.90 3.02
CA VAL A 47 0.41 12.89 2.63
C VAL A 47 -0.31 11.72 1.97
N ALA A 48 0.08 11.37 0.74
CA ALA A 48 -0.47 10.22 0.06
C ALA A 48 0.07 8.92 0.66
N ILE A 49 -0.69 7.85 0.54
CA ILE A 49 -0.29 6.54 1.04
C ILE A 49 -0.16 5.56 -0.12
N GLN A 50 0.90 4.76 -0.13
CA GLN A 50 1.11 3.68 -1.07
C GLN A 50 1.20 2.36 -0.29
N GLY A 51 0.52 1.34 -0.78
CA GLY A 51 0.62 -0.01 -0.19
C GLY A 51 -0.76 -0.63 -0.02
N ASN A 52 -0.91 -1.70 0.75
CA ASN A 52 0.14 -2.46 1.45
C ASN A 52 -0.27 -3.93 1.55
N LEU A 53 -0.72 -4.49 0.42
CA LEU A 53 -1.11 -5.90 0.41
C LEU A 53 0.07 -6.78 0.79
N ASP A 54 -0.18 -7.75 1.67
CA ASP A 54 0.85 -8.72 2.08
C ASP A 54 1.33 -9.51 0.85
N PRO A 55 2.63 -9.43 0.50
CA PRO A 55 3.15 -10.16 -0.66
C PRO A 55 2.94 -11.66 -0.59
N ALA A 56 2.89 -12.25 0.61
CA ALA A 56 2.64 -13.68 0.77
C ALA A 56 1.24 -14.09 0.29
N LEU A 57 0.28 -13.18 0.28
CA LEU A 57 -1.05 -13.45 -0.24
C LEU A 57 -1.05 -13.77 -1.73
N MET A 58 -0.01 -13.34 -2.46
CA MET A 58 0.10 -13.66 -3.89
C MET A 58 0.32 -15.16 -4.14
N LEU A 59 0.69 -15.92 -3.10
CA LEU A 59 0.82 -17.38 -3.16
C LEU A 59 -0.50 -18.08 -2.84
N ALA A 60 -1.52 -17.35 -2.40
CA ALA A 60 -2.81 -17.89 -2.02
C ALA A 60 -3.71 -18.11 -3.25
N PRO A 61 -4.80 -18.89 -3.11
CA PRO A 61 -5.81 -18.99 -4.17
C PRO A 61 -6.39 -17.62 -4.50
N TRP A 62 -6.78 -17.44 -5.76
CA TRP A 62 -7.28 -16.15 -6.23
C TRP A 62 -8.42 -15.57 -5.40
N PRO A 63 -9.43 -16.35 -4.94
CA PRO A 63 -10.50 -15.75 -4.11
C PRO A 63 -10.00 -15.07 -2.85
N VAL A 64 -8.90 -15.54 -2.27
CA VAL A 64 -8.28 -14.90 -1.08
C VAL A 64 -7.66 -13.57 -1.47
N ILE A 65 -6.95 -13.55 -2.59
CA ILE A 65 -6.32 -12.32 -3.11
C ILE A 65 -7.39 -11.29 -3.45
N ASP A 66 -8.43 -11.70 -4.15
CA ASP A 66 -9.53 -10.83 -4.57
C ASP A 66 -10.18 -10.16 -3.34
N ARG A 67 -10.46 -10.94 -2.31
CA ARG A 67 -11.10 -10.42 -1.09
C ARG A 67 -10.19 -9.43 -0.36
N ALA A 68 -8.91 -9.78 -0.21
CA ALA A 68 -7.97 -8.92 0.49
C ALA A 68 -7.74 -7.61 -0.27
N ALA A 69 -7.58 -7.68 -1.57
CA ALA A 69 -7.39 -6.48 -2.40
C ALA A 69 -8.65 -5.61 -2.40
N GLY A 70 -9.83 -6.23 -2.49
CA GLY A 70 -11.09 -5.50 -2.44
C GLY A 70 -11.30 -4.76 -1.12
N SER A 71 -10.95 -5.41 0.00
CA SER A 71 -11.03 -4.80 1.31
C SER A 71 -10.10 -3.60 1.43
N LEU A 72 -8.87 -3.75 0.94
CA LEU A 72 -7.88 -2.69 0.98
C LEU A 72 -8.32 -1.48 0.14
N LEU A 73 -8.82 -1.73 -1.06
CA LEU A 73 -9.33 -0.66 -1.93
C LEU A 73 -10.50 0.08 -1.30
N LEU A 74 -11.37 -0.65 -0.61
CA LEU A 74 -12.52 -0.04 0.07
C LEU A 74 -12.05 0.89 1.18
N GLN A 75 -11.06 0.48 1.97
CA GLN A 75 -10.47 1.33 3.00
C GLN A 75 -9.79 2.56 2.40
N ALA A 76 -9.14 2.39 1.26
CA ALA A 76 -8.38 3.45 0.60
C ALA A 76 -9.27 4.57 0.04
N ARG A 77 -10.56 4.33 -0.16
CA ARG A 77 -11.49 5.35 -0.67
C ARG A 77 -11.56 6.59 0.20
N ARG A 78 -11.20 6.47 1.47
CA ARG A 78 -11.23 7.59 2.42
C ARG A 78 -9.99 8.48 2.29
N ARG A 79 -9.01 8.09 1.49
CA ARG A 79 -7.75 8.82 1.36
C ARG A 79 -7.70 9.51 0.00
N ARG A 80 -7.33 10.80 -0.02
CA ARG A 80 -7.26 11.57 -1.27
C ARG A 80 -6.18 11.05 -2.19
N GLY A 81 -5.00 10.75 -1.65
CA GLY A 81 -3.89 10.21 -2.42
C GLY A 81 -3.61 8.79 -2.01
N TYR A 82 -3.87 7.85 -2.90
CA TYR A 82 -3.60 6.45 -2.62
C TYR A 82 -3.09 5.74 -3.87
N THR A 83 -2.02 4.96 -3.71
CA THR A 83 -1.49 4.09 -4.76
C THR A 83 -1.50 2.66 -4.22
N PHE A 84 -2.21 1.77 -4.94
CA PHE A 84 -2.21 0.36 -4.58
C PHE A 84 -0.84 -0.25 -4.84
N ASN A 85 -0.34 -1.01 -3.88
CA ASN A 85 0.95 -1.70 -4.01
C ASN A 85 0.97 -2.88 -3.04
N LEU A 86 1.93 -3.77 -3.25
CA LEU A 86 2.27 -4.76 -2.24
C LEU A 86 3.05 -4.08 -1.12
N GLY A 87 3.03 -4.70 0.08
CA GLY A 87 3.73 -4.13 1.23
C GLY A 87 5.25 -4.13 1.13
N HIS A 88 5.80 -4.92 0.21
CA HIS A 88 7.20 -4.88 -0.23
C HIS A 88 7.32 -5.78 -1.47
N GLY A 89 8.55 -6.10 -1.89
CA GLY A 89 8.78 -6.84 -3.13
C GLY A 89 8.11 -8.21 -3.15
N VAL A 90 7.82 -8.69 -4.35
CA VAL A 90 7.18 -10.01 -4.54
C VAL A 90 8.13 -11.14 -4.11
N LEU A 91 7.56 -12.22 -3.62
CA LEU A 91 8.33 -13.43 -3.32
C LEU A 91 8.71 -14.14 -4.63
N PRO A 92 9.85 -14.87 -4.65
CA PRO A 92 10.33 -15.51 -5.89
C PRO A 92 9.32 -16.47 -6.52
N ASP A 93 8.49 -17.13 -5.72
CA ASP A 93 7.53 -18.11 -6.22
C ASP A 93 6.21 -17.49 -6.68
N THR A 94 6.10 -16.17 -6.71
CA THR A 94 4.89 -15.47 -7.12
C THR A 94 4.63 -15.69 -8.62
N ASP A 95 3.41 -16.11 -8.96
CA ASP A 95 2.99 -16.31 -10.34
C ASP A 95 2.76 -14.95 -11.02
N PRO A 96 3.50 -14.62 -12.08
CA PRO A 96 3.29 -13.36 -12.80
C PRO A 96 1.86 -13.17 -13.32
N ALA A 97 1.18 -14.27 -13.68
CA ALA A 97 -0.21 -14.19 -14.16
C ALA A 97 -1.15 -13.67 -13.06
N LYS A 98 -0.91 -14.02 -11.81
CA LYS A 98 -1.68 -13.48 -10.68
C LYS A 98 -1.44 -11.98 -10.48
N LEU A 99 -0.20 -11.53 -10.68
CA LEU A 99 0.11 -10.10 -10.60
C LEU A 99 -0.63 -9.33 -11.69
N ALA A 100 -0.63 -9.83 -12.91
CA ALA A 100 -1.36 -9.21 -14.02
C ALA A 100 -2.86 -9.15 -13.72
N LYS A 101 -3.41 -10.21 -13.17
CA LYS A 101 -4.82 -10.28 -12.78
C LYS A 101 -5.13 -9.28 -11.67
N LEU A 102 -4.22 -9.11 -10.71
CA LEU A 102 -4.37 -8.14 -9.64
C LEU A 102 -4.39 -6.71 -10.17
N VAL A 103 -3.51 -6.38 -11.11
CA VAL A 103 -3.50 -5.04 -11.74
C VAL A 103 -4.86 -4.77 -12.40
N THR A 104 -5.39 -5.72 -13.14
CA THR A 104 -6.71 -5.59 -13.77
C THR A 104 -7.79 -5.35 -12.72
N LEU A 105 -7.78 -6.12 -11.64
CA LEU A 105 -8.75 -5.97 -10.55
C LEU A 105 -8.72 -4.58 -9.95
N VAL A 106 -7.54 -4.08 -9.65
CA VAL A 106 -7.36 -2.76 -9.03
C VAL A 106 -7.88 -1.65 -9.96
N HIS A 107 -7.62 -1.75 -11.26
CA HIS A 107 -8.07 -0.76 -12.23
C HIS A 107 -9.58 -0.80 -12.44
N GLN A 108 -10.24 -1.92 -12.20
CA GLN A 108 -11.68 -2.06 -12.34
C GLN A 108 -12.46 -1.61 -11.10
N ARG A 109 -11.77 -1.43 -9.98
CA ARG A 109 -12.38 -1.01 -8.71
C ARG A 109 -11.79 0.32 -8.26
N PRO A 110 -12.19 1.43 -8.89
CA PRO A 110 -11.70 2.76 -8.53
C PRO A 110 -12.09 3.21 -7.14
#